data_4411e3812556eb3858bd44a269c6cfba
#
_entry.id   4411e3812556eb3858bd44a269c6cfba
#
_cell.length_a   1.000
_cell.length_b   1.000
_cell.length_c   1.000
_cell.angle_alpha   90.00
_cell.angle_beta   90.00
_cell.angle_gamma   90.00
#
_symmetry.space_group_name_H-M   'P 1'
#
loop_
_entity.id
_entity.type
_entity.pdbx_description
1 polymer ?
#
loop_
_entity_poly.entity_id
_entity_poly.type
_entity_poly.pdbx_seq_one_letter_code
_entity_poly.pdbx_strand_id
1 'polypeptide(L)'
;MMAATKRIALGVMSTALVAVLAGCSGTGSGEAGSGGAGADAEKGAHGAKENPPAAPKNSVKLIGDGSTAFTGVQPKVPAVERLAPGEKPPQFVVFSWDGAGEDSQKLFSHFRGVAKKYNAKMTYFLSGVYLLPEEKKDLYNPPQHAPGRSDIGFNDTEGIRDTLNEVRAAWLEGNEIGTHFNGHFCGADGGVGTWSVDEWKSEISQAKAFVKSWKSNTPELKGEAPLPFDYDKELVGARTPCLEGQENMVAAARTMGFRYDSSGVGNQVWPKKKGGVWDIPLQLVPMPGRAFETLSMDYNFMVNQSGTATQGDPSQHEYWGNQMRDGLLQAFDRSYNGNRAPLIIGNHFESWNGGTYMRAIEETIAKVCTKEGVRCVSFRQLADWLDAQDPKTLAKLTTLGVGEAPKTGWSSYLGTQQAAAKPAGKGTDKAPAEDAGKAPDQAPGGDAGKAPDQAPGGDAGKAPDQAPDGDAGKALNGDAGDAPGQSPGGGVPDQAPDQDQGDAGSDPAGGTG
;
A
#
# COMPACT_ATOMS: atom_id res chain seq x y z
N MET A 1 -26.76 -58.91 -8.72
CA MET A 1 -27.53 -58.74 -9.98
C MET A 1 -26.92 -57.60 -10.74
N MET A 2 -26.44 -57.90 -11.92
CA MET A 2 -25.77 -57.00 -12.87
C MET A 2 -26.74 -56.01 -13.48
N ALA A 3 -26.25 -54.85 -13.80
CA ALA A 3 -26.56 -54.08 -15.02
C ALA A 3 -25.98 -52.67 -14.84
N ALA A 4 -25.29 -52.07 -15.63
CA ALA A 4 -24.81 -52.11 -17.00
C ALA A 4 -24.45 -50.65 -17.35
N THR A 5 -23.24 -50.49 -17.75
CA THR A 5 -22.55 -49.26 -18.22
C THR A 5 -23.21 -48.69 -19.48
N LYS A 6 -23.33 -47.37 -19.59
CA LYS A 6 -23.39 -46.68 -20.90
C LYS A 6 -22.41 -45.52 -20.95
N ARG A 7 -21.38 -45.72 -21.76
CA ARG A 7 -20.48 -44.69 -22.25
C ARG A 7 -21.13 -43.99 -23.45
N ILE A 8 -21.14 -42.69 -23.48
CA ILE A 8 -21.41 -41.93 -24.70
C ILE A 8 -20.16 -41.10 -24.98
N ALA A 9 -19.53 -41.43 -26.10
CA ALA A 9 -18.47 -40.64 -26.73
C ALA A 9 -19.13 -39.60 -27.65
N LEU A 10 -18.67 -38.35 -27.58
CA LEU A 10 -18.94 -37.37 -28.63
C LEU A 10 -17.66 -36.62 -28.94
N GLY A 11 -17.30 -36.57 -29.99
CA GLY A 11 -16.62 -36.30 -31.18
C GLY A 11 -16.11 -34.86 -31.24
N VAL A 12 -14.83 -34.79 -31.58
CA VAL A 12 -14.06 -33.58 -31.92
C VAL A 12 -14.50 -33.12 -33.31
N MET A 13 -14.83 -31.84 -33.45
CA MET A 13 -14.85 -31.15 -34.75
C MET A 13 -13.92 -29.93 -34.70
N SER A 14 -12.78 -30.10 -35.36
CA SER A 14 -11.86 -29.03 -35.71
C SER A 14 -12.38 -28.28 -36.92
N THR A 15 -12.48 -26.98 -36.86
CA THR A 15 -12.58 -26.12 -38.03
C THR A 15 -11.39 -25.16 -38.07
N ALA A 16 -10.53 -25.39 -39.05
CA ALA A 16 -9.46 -24.50 -39.46
C ALA A 16 -10.03 -23.31 -40.22
N LEU A 17 -9.59 -22.11 -39.89
CA LEU A 17 -9.84 -20.92 -40.70
C LEU A 17 -8.48 -20.40 -41.21
N VAL A 18 -8.37 -20.34 -42.50
CA VAL A 18 -7.22 -19.87 -43.28
C VAL A 18 -7.24 -18.37 -43.34
N ALA A 19 -6.14 -17.71 -42.95
CA ALA A 19 -5.93 -16.28 -43.18
C ALA A 19 -5.19 -16.06 -44.48
N VAL A 20 -5.75 -15.21 -45.33
CA VAL A 20 -5.16 -14.75 -46.60
C VAL A 20 -4.32 -13.51 -46.32
N LEU A 21 -3.04 -13.58 -46.67
CA LEU A 21 -2.11 -12.47 -46.76
C LEU A 21 -2.24 -11.79 -48.12
N ALA A 22 -2.48 -10.48 -48.15
CA ALA A 22 -2.26 -9.65 -49.32
C ALA A 22 -1.15 -8.64 -49.00
N GLY A 23 -0.02 -8.81 -49.69
CA GLY A 23 1.07 -7.86 -49.70
C GLY A 23 0.90 -6.80 -50.76
N CYS A 24 1.44 -5.63 -50.52
CA CYS A 24 1.83 -4.70 -51.58
C CYS A 24 3.18 -4.06 -51.22
N SER A 25 4.15 -4.47 -51.99
CA SER A 25 5.47 -3.84 -52.12
C SER A 25 5.38 -2.67 -53.10
N GLY A 26 6.07 -1.57 -52.82
CA GLY A 26 6.31 -0.45 -53.72
C GLY A 26 7.64 0.21 -53.45
N THR A 27 8.62 -0.19 -54.22
CA THR A 27 9.94 0.45 -54.38
C THR A 27 9.85 1.67 -55.30
N GLY A 28 10.61 2.72 -55.00
CA GLY A 28 10.80 3.85 -55.91
C GLY A 28 11.96 4.73 -55.47
N SER A 29 13.09 4.51 -56.10
CA SER A 29 14.33 5.30 -56.08
C SER A 29 14.29 6.39 -57.19
N GLY A 30 15.08 7.48 -56.99
CA GLY A 30 15.42 8.47 -58.07
C GLY A 30 15.69 9.84 -57.45
N GLU A 31 16.79 10.20 -57.32
CA GLU A 31 17.93 10.87 -57.97
C GLU A 31 17.74 12.39 -58.25
N ALA A 32 18.83 13.05 -57.99
CA ALA A 32 19.31 14.40 -58.01
C ALA A 32 18.91 15.29 -59.20
N GLY A 33 18.87 16.60 -58.96
CA GLY A 33 18.90 17.64 -60.01
C GLY A 33 19.19 19.02 -59.43
N SER A 34 20.35 19.53 -59.83
CA SER A 34 20.93 20.83 -59.52
C SER A 34 20.33 21.98 -60.29
N GLY A 35 20.47 23.19 -59.74
CA GLY A 35 20.65 24.37 -60.61
C GLY A 35 19.91 25.67 -60.21
N GLY A 36 20.66 26.69 -59.81
CA GLY A 36 20.65 27.99 -60.42
C GLY A 36 20.01 29.18 -59.68
N ALA A 37 20.84 29.93 -59.06
CA ALA A 37 21.01 31.40 -58.96
C ALA A 37 19.82 32.38 -59.20
N GLY A 38 19.76 33.37 -58.30
CA GLY A 38 19.12 34.67 -58.55
C GLY A 38 18.96 35.47 -57.26
N ALA A 39 19.74 36.51 -57.13
CA ALA A 39 19.77 37.50 -56.05
C ALA A 39 18.53 38.39 -56.03
N ASP A 40 18.11 38.83 -54.85
CA ASP A 40 18.13 40.27 -54.51
C ASP A 40 17.68 40.46 -53.04
N ALA A 41 18.29 41.48 -52.45
CA ALA A 41 18.20 41.87 -51.06
C ALA A 41 16.94 42.65 -50.71
N GLU A 42 16.41 42.44 -49.50
CA GLU A 42 15.95 43.57 -48.69
C GLU A 42 16.00 43.27 -47.19
N LYS A 43 16.47 44.29 -46.44
CA LYS A 43 16.68 44.31 -45.00
C LYS A 43 15.37 44.37 -44.23
N GLY A 44 15.24 43.62 -43.16
CA GLY A 44 14.17 43.78 -42.19
C GLY A 44 14.42 43.01 -40.89
N ALA A 45 14.85 43.73 -39.85
CA ALA A 45 14.68 43.56 -38.42
C ALA A 45 14.89 42.18 -37.75
N HIS A 46 15.92 42.13 -36.94
CA HIS A 46 16.20 41.08 -35.95
C HIS A 46 15.01 40.86 -34.97
N GLY A 47 14.37 39.70 -35.07
CA GLY A 47 13.62 39.09 -34.01
C GLY A 47 14.42 37.86 -33.54
N ALA A 48 15.07 37.96 -32.41
CA ALA A 48 15.68 36.81 -31.77
C ALA A 48 14.60 35.78 -31.42
N LYS A 49 14.57 34.66 -32.16
CA LYS A 49 13.80 33.50 -31.73
C LYS A 49 14.51 32.92 -30.51
N GLU A 50 14.01 33.22 -29.30
CA GLU A 50 14.31 32.44 -28.12
C GLU A 50 13.88 30.98 -28.40
N ASN A 51 14.87 30.09 -28.45
CA ASN A 51 14.59 28.66 -28.41
C ASN A 51 13.92 28.39 -27.05
N PRO A 52 12.78 27.66 -27.01
CA PRO A 52 12.23 27.24 -25.74
C PRO A 52 13.29 26.48 -24.95
N PRO A 53 13.40 26.68 -23.64
CA PRO A 53 14.38 25.99 -22.81
C PRO A 53 14.20 24.48 -23.02
N ALA A 54 15.29 23.80 -23.37
CA ALA A 54 15.30 22.35 -23.49
C ALA A 54 14.79 21.77 -22.19
N ALA A 55 13.73 20.95 -22.25
CA ALA A 55 13.24 20.22 -21.10
C ALA A 55 14.41 19.50 -20.41
N PRO A 56 14.53 19.57 -19.07
CA PRO A 56 15.63 18.94 -18.38
C PRO A 56 15.63 17.44 -18.75
N LYS A 57 16.69 16.98 -19.36
CA LYS A 57 16.95 15.55 -19.54
C LYS A 57 17.13 14.98 -18.14
N ASN A 58 16.07 14.44 -17.53
CA ASN A 58 16.16 13.70 -16.31
C ASN A 58 17.09 12.52 -16.55
N SER A 59 18.34 12.66 -16.13
CA SER A 59 19.29 11.57 -16.21
C SER A 59 18.85 10.52 -15.19
N VAL A 60 18.45 9.34 -15.68
CA VAL A 60 18.18 8.16 -14.84
C VAL A 60 19.45 7.85 -14.06
N LYS A 61 19.40 7.97 -12.73
CA LYS A 61 20.52 7.64 -11.85
C LYS A 61 20.30 6.26 -11.26
N LEU A 62 21.07 5.28 -11.73
CA LEU A 62 21.06 3.93 -11.14
C LEU A 62 21.55 3.96 -9.69
N ILE A 63 20.99 3.08 -8.85
CA ILE A 63 21.29 2.94 -7.42
C ILE A 63 21.79 1.51 -7.19
N GLY A 64 22.87 1.36 -6.42
CA GLY A 64 23.44 0.07 -6.06
C GLY A 64 23.86 -0.73 -7.30
N ASP A 65 23.37 -1.96 -7.41
CA ASP A 65 23.62 -2.87 -8.53
C ASP A 65 22.79 -2.55 -9.79
N GLY A 66 22.02 -1.48 -9.76
CA GLY A 66 21.13 -1.07 -10.84
C GLY A 66 19.74 -1.72 -10.78
N SER A 67 19.39 -2.40 -9.69
CA SER A 67 18.04 -2.93 -9.43
C SER A 67 17.00 -1.82 -9.28
N THR A 68 17.41 -0.68 -8.74
CA THR A 68 16.60 0.52 -8.57
C THR A 68 17.27 1.73 -9.21
N ALA A 69 16.51 2.79 -9.47
CA ALA A 69 17.01 4.02 -10.03
C ALA A 69 16.21 5.22 -9.51
N PHE A 70 16.86 6.37 -9.40
CA PHE A 70 16.13 7.61 -9.21
C PHE A 70 15.79 8.20 -10.58
N THR A 71 14.51 8.27 -10.90
CA THR A 71 13.99 8.81 -12.17
C THR A 71 13.29 10.15 -12.00
N GLY A 72 13.28 10.70 -10.77
CA GLY A 72 12.59 11.94 -10.43
C GLY A 72 11.44 11.74 -9.45
N VAL A 73 10.56 12.73 -9.39
CA VAL A 73 9.34 12.67 -8.57
C VAL A 73 8.37 11.66 -9.17
N GLN A 74 7.67 10.93 -8.30
CA GLN A 74 6.65 9.98 -8.74
C GLN A 74 5.58 10.72 -9.59
N PRO A 75 5.27 10.21 -10.80
CA PRO A 75 4.25 10.82 -11.64
C PRO A 75 2.84 10.53 -11.11
N LYS A 76 1.86 11.34 -11.55
CA LYS A 76 0.42 11.15 -11.30
C LYS A 76 0.01 11.13 -9.81
N VAL A 77 0.86 11.62 -8.93
CA VAL A 77 0.50 11.84 -7.53
C VAL A 77 -0.38 13.09 -7.44
N PRO A 78 -1.54 13.03 -6.78
CA PRO A 78 -2.40 14.19 -6.57
C PRO A 78 -1.69 15.28 -5.76
N ALA A 79 -1.96 16.54 -6.08
CA ALA A 79 -1.49 17.65 -5.26
C ALA A 79 -2.10 17.58 -3.85
N VAL A 80 -1.28 17.89 -2.85
CA VAL A 80 -1.75 17.98 -1.47
C VAL A 80 -2.42 19.32 -1.25
N GLU A 81 -3.68 19.31 -0.82
CA GLU A 81 -4.47 20.49 -0.55
C GLU A 81 -4.74 20.62 0.94
N ARG A 82 -4.62 21.83 1.45
CA ARG A 82 -5.06 22.16 2.82
C ARG A 82 -6.54 22.50 2.81
N LEU A 83 -7.25 22.07 3.85
CA LEU A 83 -8.62 22.52 4.08
C LEU A 83 -8.65 24.04 4.26
N ALA A 84 -9.53 24.69 3.53
CA ALA A 84 -9.90 26.05 3.84
C ALA A 84 -10.67 26.09 5.18
N PRO A 85 -10.61 27.20 5.90
CA PRO A 85 -11.37 27.36 7.15
C PRO A 85 -12.85 27.09 6.95
N GLY A 86 -13.42 26.17 7.75
CA GLY A 86 -14.82 25.79 7.66
C GLY A 86 -15.15 24.82 6.51
N GLU A 87 -14.18 24.42 5.71
CA GLU A 87 -14.36 23.46 4.64
C GLU A 87 -14.60 22.06 5.18
N LYS A 88 -15.56 21.35 4.57
CA LYS A 88 -15.84 19.94 4.86
C LYS A 88 -14.70 19.07 4.31
N PRO A 89 -14.10 18.19 5.12
CA PRO A 89 -13.05 17.30 4.62
C PRO A 89 -13.54 16.39 3.49
N PRO A 90 -12.69 16.06 2.50
CA PRO A 90 -13.01 15.00 1.56
C PRO A 90 -13.18 13.66 2.28
N GLN A 91 -13.96 12.75 1.71
CA GLN A 91 -13.99 11.37 2.17
C GLN A 91 -12.83 10.61 1.56
N PHE A 92 -11.84 10.27 2.37
CA PHE A 92 -10.77 9.39 1.92
C PHE A 92 -11.19 7.93 2.00
N VAL A 93 -10.79 7.16 0.99
CA VAL A 93 -10.86 5.70 0.99
C VAL A 93 -9.50 5.17 0.56
N VAL A 94 -8.95 4.25 1.34
CA VAL A 94 -7.66 3.61 1.05
C VAL A 94 -7.90 2.13 0.80
N PHE A 95 -7.54 1.68 -0.40
CA PHE A 95 -7.48 0.26 -0.75
C PHE A 95 -6.03 -0.19 -0.73
N SER A 96 -5.76 -1.30 -0.06
CA SER A 96 -4.41 -1.86 0.06
C SER A 96 -4.42 -3.37 -0.11
N TRP A 97 -3.30 -3.91 -0.58
CA TRP A 97 -3.08 -5.34 -0.77
C TRP A 97 -1.86 -5.79 0.01
N ASP A 98 -2.04 -6.83 0.82
CA ASP A 98 -0.99 -7.46 1.60
C ASP A 98 -0.33 -8.56 0.77
N GLY A 99 1.00 -8.71 0.88
CA GLY A 99 1.74 -9.67 0.09
C GLY A 99 1.69 -9.41 -1.42
N ALA A 100 1.83 -8.13 -1.83
CA ALA A 100 1.69 -7.76 -3.23
C ALA A 100 2.77 -8.40 -4.10
N GLY A 101 2.41 -9.46 -4.80
CA GLY A 101 3.14 -10.13 -5.86
C GLY A 101 2.22 -10.39 -7.04
N GLU A 102 2.77 -10.66 -8.22
CA GLU A 102 1.99 -11.10 -9.38
C GLU A 102 2.16 -12.59 -9.60
N ASP A 103 1.08 -13.28 -9.87
CA ASP A 103 1.06 -14.70 -10.15
C ASP A 103 0.20 -15.04 -11.36
N SER A 104 -0.08 -16.32 -11.57
CA SER A 104 -0.91 -16.81 -12.68
C SER A 104 -2.35 -16.31 -12.66
N GLN A 105 -2.87 -15.86 -11.50
CA GLN A 105 -4.22 -15.31 -11.35
C GLN A 105 -4.33 -13.88 -11.88
N LYS A 106 -3.21 -13.18 -12.06
CA LYS A 106 -3.13 -11.82 -12.61
C LYS A 106 -3.97 -10.80 -11.84
N LEU A 107 -4.08 -10.97 -10.51
CA LEU A 107 -4.91 -10.08 -9.68
C LEU A 107 -4.22 -8.74 -9.44
N PHE A 108 -2.89 -8.69 -9.30
CA PHE A 108 -2.18 -7.41 -9.15
C PHE A 108 -2.38 -6.53 -10.40
N SER A 109 -2.12 -7.06 -11.58
CA SER A 109 -2.33 -6.35 -12.84
C SER A 109 -3.80 -5.97 -13.06
N HIS A 110 -4.75 -6.85 -12.68
CA HIS A 110 -6.18 -6.56 -12.72
C HIS A 110 -6.54 -5.34 -11.87
N PHE A 111 -6.17 -5.34 -10.58
CA PHE A 111 -6.53 -4.24 -9.68
C PHE A 111 -5.77 -2.95 -9.97
N ARG A 112 -4.59 -3.02 -10.54
CA ARG A 112 -3.93 -1.84 -11.11
C ARG A 112 -4.74 -1.24 -12.27
N GLY A 113 -5.32 -2.12 -13.12
CA GLY A 113 -6.27 -1.71 -14.16
C GLY A 113 -7.53 -1.05 -13.59
N VAL A 114 -8.12 -1.62 -12.54
CA VAL A 114 -9.28 -1.08 -11.81
C VAL A 114 -8.94 0.29 -11.20
N ALA A 115 -7.77 0.42 -10.55
CA ALA A 115 -7.28 1.69 -10.00
C ALA A 115 -7.24 2.79 -11.09
N LYS A 116 -6.67 2.47 -12.23
CA LYS A 116 -6.59 3.39 -13.37
C LYS A 116 -7.98 3.78 -13.91
N LYS A 117 -8.89 2.81 -14.03
CA LYS A 117 -10.27 3.02 -14.54
C LYS A 117 -11.05 4.00 -13.67
N TYR A 118 -10.90 3.92 -12.36
CA TYR A 118 -11.66 4.75 -11.41
C TYR A 118 -10.83 5.89 -10.79
N ASN A 119 -9.66 6.20 -11.38
CA ASN A 119 -8.73 7.23 -10.89
C ASN A 119 -8.39 7.08 -9.40
N ALA A 120 -8.37 5.85 -8.91
CA ALA A 120 -7.93 5.53 -7.56
C ALA A 120 -6.40 5.44 -7.50
N LYS A 121 -5.84 5.69 -6.31
CA LYS A 121 -4.47 5.36 -5.96
C LYS A 121 -4.50 4.38 -4.80
N MET A 122 -3.73 3.33 -4.91
CA MET A 122 -3.74 2.21 -3.99
C MET A 122 -2.37 2.03 -3.35
N THR A 123 -2.31 1.27 -2.27
CA THR A 123 -1.06 0.85 -1.64
C THR A 123 -0.88 -0.64 -1.83
N TYR A 124 0.28 -1.03 -2.34
CA TYR A 124 0.69 -2.41 -2.49
C TYR A 124 1.80 -2.69 -1.47
N PHE A 125 1.49 -3.49 -0.46
CA PHE A 125 2.46 -3.91 0.57
C PHE A 125 3.21 -5.13 0.05
N LEU A 126 4.39 -4.88 -0.52
CA LEU A 126 5.24 -5.90 -1.12
C LEU A 126 5.89 -6.77 -0.05
N SER A 127 5.84 -8.09 -0.19
CA SER A 127 6.68 -9.02 0.56
C SER A 127 8.04 -9.15 -0.14
N GLY A 128 9.13 -8.84 0.58
CA GLY A 128 10.46 -8.78 0.00
C GLY A 128 10.94 -10.11 -0.57
N VAL A 129 10.54 -11.24 0.03
CA VAL A 129 10.90 -12.59 -0.44
C VAL A 129 10.35 -12.90 -1.83
N TYR A 130 9.31 -12.19 -2.30
CA TYR A 130 8.80 -12.33 -3.67
C TYR A 130 9.76 -11.78 -4.75
N LEU A 131 10.82 -11.07 -4.33
CA LEU A 131 11.91 -10.64 -5.22
C LEU A 131 13.22 -11.41 -4.96
N LEU A 132 13.14 -12.52 -4.21
CA LEU A 132 14.24 -13.42 -3.94
C LEU A 132 13.92 -14.80 -4.52
N PRO A 133 14.76 -15.34 -5.44
CA PRO A 133 14.52 -16.65 -6.02
C PRO A 133 14.72 -17.77 -4.99
N GLU A 134 13.94 -18.85 -5.11
CA GLU A 134 13.94 -20.00 -4.18
C GLU A 134 15.36 -20.56 -3.96
N GLU A 135 16.19 -20.66 -5.00
CA GLU A 135 17.57 -21.16 -4.91
C GLU A 135 18.52 -20.25 -4.13
N LYS A 136 18.09 -19.03 -3.81
CA LYS A 136 18.82 -18.07 -2.97
C LYS A 136 18.10 -17.73 -1.67
N LYS A 137 17.12 -18.51 -1.27
CA LYS A 137 16.36 -18.30 -0.04
C LYS A 137 17.21 -18.11 1.21
N ASP A 138 18.37 -18.77 1.29
CA ASP A 138 19.28 -18.65 2.44
C ASP A 138 19.89 -17.24 2.60
N LEU A 139 19.69 -16.34 1.64
CA LEU A 139 20.00 -14.92 1.82
C LEU A 139 19.02 -14.22 2.76
N TYR A 140 17.83 -14.78 2.95
CA TYR A 140 16.89 -14.33 3.97
C TYR A 140 17.22 -14.96 5.31
N ASN A 141 17.55 -14.13 6.28
CA ASN A 141 17.85 -14.54 7.65
C ASN A 141 16.78 -13.98 8.59
N PRO A 142 15.62 -14.65 8.67
CA PRO A 142 14.49 -14.17 9.48
C PRO A 142 14.83 -14.16 10.97
N PRO A 143 14.32 -13.17 11.73
CA PRO A 143 14.43 -13.23 13.19
C PRO A 143 13.84 -14.52 13.75
N GLN A 144 14.52 -15.10 14.73
CA GLN A 144 14.08 -16.28 15.48
C GLN A 144 13.87 -17.57 14.68
N HIS A 145 14.19 -17.59 13.38
CA HIS A 145 14.06 -18.77 12.51
C HIS A 145 15.37 -19.05 11.77
N ALA A 146 15.49 -20.24 11.21
CA ALA A 146 16.64 -20.62 10.40
C ALA A 146 16.71 -19.80 9.09
N PRO A 147 17.91 -19.52 8.56
CA PRO A 147 18.05 -18.90 7.24
C PRO A 147 17.23 -19.64 6.18
N GLY A 148 16.61 -18.89 5.27
CA GLY A 148 15.78 -19.42 4.20
C GLY A 148 14.40 -19.89 4.62
N ARG A 149 14.01 -19.76 5.90
CA ARG A 149 12.65 -20.06 6.34
C ARG A 149 11.70 -18.92 5.97
N SER A 150 10.52 -19.28 5.48
CA SER A 150 9.40 -18.37 5.22
C SER A 150 8.10 -19.14 5.34
N ASP A 151 7.03 -18.54 5.85
CA ASP A 151 5.69 -19.13 5.87
C ASP A 151 4.88 -18.77 4.61
N ILE A 152 5.44 -17.91 3.77
CA ILE A 152 4.99 -17.66 2.39
C ILE A 152 6.10 -18.09 1.42
N GLY A 153 5.74 -18.39 0.18
CA GLY A 153 6.70 -18.90 -0.81
C GLY A 153 7.72 -17.85 -1.26
N PHE A 154 8.79 -18.35 -1.88
CA PHE A 154 9.68 -17.56 -2.72
C PHE A 154 9.22 -17.69 -4.16
N ASN A 155 9.60 -16.77 -5.03
CA ASN A 155 9.26 -16.82 -6.44
C ASN A 155 10.36 -17.49 -7.28
N ASP A 156 9.97 -18.02 -8.43
CA ASP A 156 10.90 -18.33 -9.53
C ASP A 156 11.25 -17.06 -10.33
N THR A 157 12.12 -17.21 -11.31
CA THR A 157 12.55 -16.10 -12.17
C THR A 157 11.39 -15.42 -12.91
N GLU A 158 10.36 -16.17 -13.32
CA GLU A 158 9.20 -15.62 -14.03
C GLU A 158 8.30 -14.82 -13.09
N GLY A 159 7.98 -15.36 -11.93
CA GLY A 159 7.21 -14.68 -10.90
C GLY A 159 7.88 -13.39 -10.41
N ILE A 160 9.22 -13.41 -10.26
CA ILE A 160 10.00 -12.20 -9.95
C ILE A 160 9.87 -11.17 -11.08
N ARG A 161 9.99 -11.58 -12.35
CA ARG A 161 9.84 -10.67 -13.51
C ARG A 161 8.47 -10.04 -13.54
N ASP A 162 7.42 -10.85 -13.38
CA ASP A 162 6.04 -10.40 -13.41
C ASP A 162 5.77 -9.42 -12.27
N THR A 163 6.19 -9.75 -11.04
CA THR A 163 6.07 -8.85 -9.87
C THR A 163 6.82 -7.53 -10.11
N LEU A 164 8.05 -7.55 -10.63
CA LEU A 164 8.82 -6.33 -10.95
C LEU A 164 8.10 -5.45 -11.98
N ASN A 165 7.47 -6.05 -12.99
CA ASN A 165 6.72 -5.33 -14.01
C ASN A 165 5.51 -4.61 -13.41
N GLU A 166 4.76 -5.30 -12.54
CA GLU A 166 3.59 -4.72 -11.89
C GLU A 166 3.96 -3.64 -10.86
N VAL A 167 4.98 -3.88 -10.03
CA VAL A 167 5.51 -2.88 -9.08
C VAL A 167 5.98 -1.61 -9.81
N ARG A 168 6.70 -1.75 -10.92
CA ARG A 168 7.16 -0.64 -11.76
C ARG A 168 5.98 0.15 -12.32
N ALA A 169 5.02 -0.55 -12.91
CA ALA A 169 3.85 0.05 -13.51
C ALA A 169 2.96 0.73 -12.46
N ALA A 170 2.74 0.10 -11.32
CA ALA A 170 1.98 0.65 -10.21
C ALA A 170 2.57 1.99 -9.73
N TRP A 171 3.88 2.05 -9.52
CA TRP A 171 4.54 3.29 -9.12
C TRP A 171 4.42 4.39 -10.19
N LEU A 172 4.62 4.06 -11.47
CA LEU A 172 4.48 5.02 -12.59
C LEU A 172 3.02 5.51 -12.77
N GLU A 173 2.06 4.79 -12.25
CA GLU A 173 0.64 5.18 -12.23
C GLU A 173 0.24 5.99 -10.99
N GLY A 174 1.18 6.25 -10.07
CA GLY A 174 1.00 7.05 -8.87
C GLY A 174 0.48 6.27 -7.67
N ASN A 175 0.56 4.93 -7.70
CA ASN A 175 0.29 4.07 -6.56
C ASN A 175 1.51 3.97 -5.64
N GLU A 176 1.32 3.56 -4.41
CA GLU A 176 2.37 3.40 -3.42
C GLU A 176 2.85 1.96 -3.34
N ILE A 177 4.16 1.79 -3.12
CA ILE A 177 4.79 0.51 -2.80
C ILE A 177 5.28 0.57 -1.36
N GLY A 178 4.46 0.03 -0.45
CA GLY A 178 4.81 -0.19 0.96
C GLY A 178 5.49 -1.54 1.17
N THR A 179 5.58 -2.01 2.43
CA THR A 179 6.09 -3.35 2.72
C THR A 179 5.15 -4.16 3.60
N HIS A 180 5.04 -5.45 3.29
CA HIS A 180 4.49 -6.49 4.15
C HIS A 180 5.60 -7.34 4.76
N PHE A 181 6.82 -6.76 4.81
CA PHE A 181 8.06 -7.37 5.27
C PHE A 181 8.50 -8.56 4.41
N ASN A 182 8.79 -9.75 5.01
CA ASN A 182 9.33 -10.87 4.24
C ASN A 182 8.61 -12.19 4.53
N GLY A 183 8.98 -12.92 5.61
CA GLY A 183 8.65 -14.33 5.79
C GLY A 183 7.27 -14.63 6.38
N HIS A 184 6.49 -13.65 6.81
CA HIS A 184 5.09 -13.75 7.27
C HIS A 184 4.87 -14.72 8.45
N PHE A 185 5.68 -14.63 9.49
CA PHE A 185 5.56 -15.48 10.67
C PHE A 185 4.50 -14.96 11.65
N CYS A 186 3.59 -15.83 12.08
CA CYS A 186 2.48 -15.50 12.96
C CYS A 186 2.53 -16.28 14.28
N GLY A 187 1.87 -15.74 15.31
CA GLY A 187 1.66 -16.43 16.58
C GLY A 187 2.83 -16.35 17.55
N ALA A 188 2.71 -17.13 18.65
CA ALA A 188 3.61 -17.00 19.80
C ALA A 188 4.99 -17.63 19.61
N ASP A 189 5.13 -18.55 18.65
CA ASP A 189 6.36 -19.35 18.46
C ASP A 189 7.23 -18.73 17.35
N GLY A 190 7.97 -17.69 17.70
CA GLY A 190 8.82 -16.96 16.76
C GLY A 190 8.09 -16.02 15.79
N GLY A 191 6.79 -15.86 15.96
CA GLY A 191 6.00 -14.92 15.14
C GLY A 191 6.38 -13.46 15.37
N VAL A 192 6.02 -12.60 14.42
CA VAL A 192 6.40 -11.17 14.39
C VAL A 192 5.96 -10.39 15.64
N GLY A 193 4.94 -10.89 16.36
CA GLY A 193 4.48 -10.33 17.63
C GLY A 193 5.50 -10.43 18.76
N THR A 194 6.47 -11.36 18.65
CA THR A 194 7.50 -11.60 19.65
C THR A 194 8.80 -10.85 19.38
N TRP A 195 8.94 -10.22 18.21
CA TRP A 195 10.19 -9.63 17.77
C TRP A 195 10.56 -8.35 18.51
N SER A 196 11.83 -8.24 18.85
CA SER A 196 12.43 -7.03 19.42
C SER A 196 12.56 -5.91 18.37
N VAL A 197 12.83 -4.70 18.85
CA VAL A 197 13.07 -3.53 17.97
C VAL A 197 14.24 -3.78 17.00
N ASP A 198 15.29 -4.46 17.42
CA ASP A 198 16.46 -4.71 16.56
C ASP A 198 16.17 -5.82 15.53
N GLU A 199 15.37 -6.82 15.88
CA GLU A 199 14.87 -7.82 14.94
C GLU A 199 13.98 -7.19 13.88
N TRP A 200 13.10 -6.28 14.26
CA TRP A 200 12.32 -5.49 13.29
C TRP A 200 13.18 -4.61 12.38
N LYS A 201 14.26 -4.00 12.89
CA LYS A 201 15.22 -3.27 12.04
C LYS A 201 15.91 -4.19 11.03
N SER A 202 16.29 -5.39 11.47
CA SER A 202 16.86 -6.41 10.60
C SER A 202 15.88 -6.78 9.49
N GLU A 203 14.64 -7.08 9.84
CA GLU A 203 13.59 -7.46 8.90
C GLU A 203 13.31 -6.36 7.85
N ILE A 204 13.15 -5.11 8.29
CA ILE A 204 12.99 -3.96 7.38
C ILE A 204 14.20 -3.80 6.45
N SER A 205 15.41 -3.99 6.99
CA SER A 205 16.64 -3.87 6.21
C SER A 205 16.73 -4.94 5.13
N GLN A 206 16.32 -6.18 5.44
CA GLN A 206 16.28 -7.29 4.49
C GLN A 206 15.21 -7.05 3.41
N ALA A 207 14.00 -6.60 3.77
CA ALA A 207 12.97 -6.22 2.79
C ALA A 207 13.49 -5.15 1.81
N LYS A 208 14.15 -4.11 2.32
CA LYS A 208 14.80 -3.11 1.46
C LYS A 208 15.91 -3.71 0.59
N ALA A 209 16.71 -4.61 1.14
CA ALA A 209 17.82 -5.24 0.42
C ALA A 209 17.32 -6.06 -0.78
N PHE A 210 16.28 -6.86 -0.63
CA PHE A 210 15.75 -7.69 -1.73
C PHE A 210 15.23 -6.82 -2.87
N VAL A 211 14.53 -5.75 -2.58
CA VAL A 211 14.08 -4.78 -3.61
C VAL A 211 15.27 -4.09 -4.30
N LYS A 212 16.36 -3.83 -3.59
CA LYS A 212 17.52 -3.08 -4.10
C LYS A 212 18.58 -3.96 -4.76
N SER A 213 18.43 -5.29 -4.70
CA SER A 213 19.44 -6.25 -5.18
C SER A 213 18.85 -7.38 -6.02
N TRP A 214 17.64 -7.23 -6.56
CA TRP A 214 17.01 -8.28 -7.35
C TRP A 214 17.85 -8.66 -8.60
N LYS A 215 18.60 -7.71 -9.22
CA LYS A 215 19.49 -8.02 -10.35
C LYS A 215 20.67 -8.91 -9.97
N SER A 216 21.23 -8.71 -8.79
CA SER A 216 22.30 -9.56 -8.26
C SER A 216 21.76 -10.89 -7.77
N ASN A 217 20.53 -10.90 -7.27
CA ASN A 217 19.87 -12.11 -6.78
C ASN A 217 19.33 -12.98 -7.92
N THR A 218 18.86 -12.37 -9.02
CA THR A 218 18.32 -13.05 -10.21
C THR A 218 19.08 -12.59 -11.46
N PRO A 219 20.29 -13.14 -11.73
CA PRO A 219 21.14 -12.69 -12.82
C PRO A 219 20.50 -12.81 -14.21
N GLU A 220 19.53 -13.70 -14.40
CA GLU A 220 18.74 -13.91 -15.61
C GLU A 220 17.94 -12.65 -15.97
N LEU A 221 17.57 -11.84 -14.98
CA LEU A 221 16.81 -10.60 -15.15
C LEU A 221 17.69 -9.34 -15.24
N LYS A 222 19.01 -9.48 -15.36
CA LYS A 222 19.94 -8.33 -15.42
C LYS A 222 19.60 -7.31 -16.50
N GLY A 223 19.03 -7.79 -17.62
CA GLY A 223 18.60 -6.96 -18.75
C GLY A 223 17.32 -6.17 -18.53
N GLU A 224 16.54 -6.52 -17.50
CA GLU A 224 15.29 -5.84 -17.20
C GLU A 224 15.53 -4.39 -16.72
N ALA A 225 14.56 -3.52 -17.00
CA ALA A 225 14.61 -2.14 -16.54
C ALA A 225 14.61 -2.06 -15.00
N PRO A 226 15.34 -1.11 -14.39
CA PRO A 226 15.30 -0.92 -12.94
C PRO A 226 13.90 -0.50 -12.45
N LEU A 227 13.63 -0.71 -11.17
CA LEU A 227 12.52 -0.04 -10.52
C LEU A 227 12.80 1.47 -10.51
N PRO A 228 11.81 2.33 -10.85
CA PRO A 228 12.05 3.75 -11.15
C PRO A 228 12.21 4.65 -9.91
N PHE A 229 12.41 4.09 -8.74
CA PHE A 229 12.46 4.79 -7.46
C PHE A 229 13.67 4.37 -6.61
N ASP A 230 14.04 5.25 -5.69
CA ASP A 230 14.95 4.97 -4.58
C ASP A 230 14.13 4.36 -3.44
N TYR A 231 14.22 3.05 -3.22
CA TYR A 231 13.38 2.37 -2.24
C TYR A 231 13.65 2.79 -0.79
N ASP A 232 14.83 3.32 -0.48
CA ASP A 232 15.10 3.88 0.85
C ASP A 232 14.25 5.14 1.13
N LYS A 233 13.81 5.84 0.08
CA LYS A 233 12.94 7.01 0.15
C LYS A 233 11.48 6.68 -0.16
N GLU A 234 11.26 5.66 -1.01
CA GLU A 234 9.92 5.22 -1.39
C GLU A 234 9.21 4.54 -0.24
N LEU A 235 9.92 3.69 0.51
CA LEU A 235 9.33 2.94 1.61
C LEU A 235 9.10 3.84 2.84
N VAL A 236 7.85 4.23 3.04
CA VAL A 236 7.43 5.13 4.13
C VAL A 236 6.35 4.55 5.04
N GLY A 237 5.96 3.29 4.86
CA GLY A 237 4.98 2.65 5.71
C GLY A 237 4.81 1.16 5.45
N ALA A 238 4.07 0.51 6.34
CA ALA A 238 3.92 -0.93 6.36
C ALA A 238 2.58 -1.39 6.93
N ARG A 239 2.29 -2.67 6.69
CA ARG A 239 1.39 -3.50 7.49
C ARG A 239 2.14 -4.75 7.89
N THR A 240 2.10 -5.09 9.20
CA THR A 240 2.74 -6.31 9.71
C THR A 240 1.93 -7.54 9.34
N PRO A 241 2.60 -8.67 9.10
CA PRO A 241 1.93 -9.96 9.05
C PRO A 241 1.03 -10.17 10.27
N CYS A 242 -0.14 -10.77 10.06
CA CYS A 242 -1.09 -11.14 11.10
C CYS A 242 -1.56 -9.97 12.00
N LEU A 243 -1.23 -8.73 11.65
CA LEU A 243 -1.49 -7.52 12.44
C LEU A 243 -0.82 -7.58 13.83
N GLU A 244 0.35 -8.22 13.94
CA GLU A 244 1.07 -8.41 15.21
C GLU A 244 2.32 -7.52 15.29
N GLY A 245 2.84 -7.31 16.53
CA GLY A 245 4.15 -6.70 16.77
C GLY A 245 4.26 -5.19 16.58
N GLN A 246 3.16 -4.45 16.51
CA GLN A 246 3.16 -3.01 16.16
C GLN A 246 4.05 -2.15 17.04
N GLU A 247 4.10 -2.39 18.36
CA GLU A 247 4.84 -1.52 19.29
C GLU A 247 6.33 -1.48 18.96
N ASN A 248 6.96 -2.66 18.84
CA ASN A 248 8.37 -2.77 18.52
C ASN A 248 8.65 -2.43 17.05
N MET A 249 7.74 -2.82 16.14
CA MET A 249 7.82 -2.45 14.73
C MET A 249 7.82 -0.93 14.55
N VAL A 250 6.89 -0.20 15.17
CA VAL A 250 6.81 1.27 15.08
C VAL A 250 8.05 1.93 15.66
N ALA A 251 8.59 1.40 16.78
CA ALA A 251 9.82 1.91 17.36
C ALA A 251 11.03 1.75 16.40
N ALA A 252 11.13 0.63 15.70
CA ALA A 252 12.14 0.40 14.66
C ALA A 252 11.89 1.28 13.42
N ALA A 253 10.70 1.21 12.84
CA ALA A 253 10.30 1.84 11.59
C ALA A 253 10.46 3.37 11.61
N ARG A 254 10.13 4.02 12.74
CA ARG A 254 10.33 5.46 12.93
C ARG A 254 11.78 5.88 12.68
N THR A 255 12.75 5.08 13.13
CA THR A 255 14.19 5.38 12.93
C THR A 255 14.64 5.10 11.50
N MET A 256 13.83 4.41 10.70
CA MET A 256 14.11 3.99 9.33
C MET A 256 13.29 4.76 8.27
N GLY A 257 12.63 5.86 8.68
CA GLY A 257 11.96 6.78 7.78
C GLY A 257 10.47 6.51 7.54
N PHE A 258 9.85 5.61 8.29
CA PHE A 258 8.42 5.35 8.14
C PHE A 258 7.60 6.52 8.70
N ARG A 259 6.50 6.80 8.05
CA ARG A 259 5.58 7.89 8.36
C ARG A 259 4.22 7.40 8.87
N TYR A 260 3.85 6.16 8.50
CA TYR A 260 2.61 5.52 8.94
C TYR A 260 2.80 4.03 9.23
N ASP A 261 1.89 3.51 10.03
CA ASP A 261 1.65 2.11 10.32
C ASP A 261 0.18 1.77 10.08
N SER A 262 -0.09 0.65 9.41
CA SER A 262 -1.46 0.16 9.16
C SER A 262 -1.68 -1.24 9.76
N SER A 263 -0.92 -1.61 10.79
CA SER A 263 -0.97 -2.94 11.41
C SER A 263 -2.00 -3.04 12.55
N GLY A 264 -2.62 -1.93 12.95
CA GLY A 264 -3.57 -1.92 14.05
C GLY A 264 -4.98 -2.37 13.64
N VAL A 265 -5.79 -2.66 14.66
CA VAL A 265 -7.24 -2.82 14.56
C VAL A 265 -7.89 -1.63 15.28
N GLY A 266 -8.86 -0.99 14.65
CA GLY A 266 -9.48 0.21 15.19
C GLY A 266 -10.88 0.48 14.68
N ASN A 267 -11.35 1.69 14.94
CA ASN A 267 -12.66 2.18 14.50
C ASN A 267 -12.52 3.23 13.39
N GLN A 268 -13.62 3.54 12.71
CA GLN A 268 -13.68 4.60 11.70
C GLN A 268 -13.63 5.99 12.33
N VAL A 269 -12.46 6.38 12.83
CA VAL A 269 -12.16 7.70 13.38
C VAL A 269 -10.94 8.30 12.69
N TRP A 270 -10.73 9.61 12.84
CA TRP A 270 -9.58 10.26 12.25
C TRP A 270 -8.27 9.75 12.87
N PRO A 271 -7.24 9.45 12.04
CA PRO A 271 -5.96 8.96 12.50
C PRO A 271 -5.26 9.90 13.48
N LYS A 272 -4.46 9.31 14.37
CA LYS A 272 -3.57 10.02 15.31
C LYS A 272 -2.16 9.51 15.16
N LYS A 273 -1.18 10.33 15.55
CA LYS A 273 0.21 9.82 15.62
C LYS A 273 0.40 9.01 16.90
N LYS A 274 0.99 7.81 16.74
CA LYS A 274 1.43 6.92 17.81
C LYS A 274 2.92 6.65 17.59
N GLY A 275 3.75 6.85 18.61
CA GLY A 275 5.19 6.70 18.47
C GLY A 275 5.84 7.60 17.41
N GLY A 276 5.16 8.67 16.97
CA GLY A 276 5.67 9.63 15.97
C GLY A 276 5.28 9.33 14.52
N VAL A 277 4.66 8.18 14.25
CA VAL A 277 4.08 7.81 12.94
C VAL A 277 2.56 7.91 12.97
N TRP A 278 1.91 8.04 11.82
CA TRP A 278 0.46 7.97 11.72
C TRP A 278 -0.02 6.55 11.97
N ASP A 279 -0.87 6.35 12.97
CA ASP A 279 -1.58 5.10 13.22
C ASP A 279 -2.85 5.10 12.36
N ILE A 280 -2.87 4.27 11.32
CA ILE A 280 -3.95 4.18 10.33
C ILE A 280 -4.42 2.72 10.25
N PRO A 281 -5.16 2.25 11.27
CA PRO A 281 -5.51 0.83 11.40
C PRO A 281 -6.56 0.39 10.38
N LEU A 282 -6.65 -0.92 10.16
CA LEU A 282 -7.86 -1.55 9.64
C LEU A 282 -9.02 -1.33 10.62
N GLN A 283 -10.25 -1.32 10.10
CA GLN A 283 -11.39 -0.80 10.85
C GLN A 283 -12.50 -1.83 11.00
N LEU A 284 -13.23 -1.75 12.11
CA LEU A 284 -14.46 -2.49 12.29
C LEU A 284 -15.54 -1.90 11.37
N VAL A 285 -16.18 -2.78 10.58
CA VAL A 285 -17.21 -2.45 9.60
C VAL A 285 -18.40 -3.37 9.76
N PRO A 286 -19.63 -2.92 9.44
CA PRO A 286 -20.83 -3.75 9.53
C PRO A 286 -20.69 -5.05 8.72
N MET A 287 -21.25 -6.12 9.27
CA MET A 287 -21.47 -7.37 8.55
C MET A 287 -22.98 -7.58 8.36
N PRO A 288 -23.55 -7.22 7.21
CA PRO A 288 -25.00 -7.24 6.99
C PRO A 288 -25.63 -8.59 7.36
N GLY A 289 -26.74 -8.56 8.11
CA GLY A 289 -27.39 -9.76 8.61
C GLY A 289 -26.74 -10.39 9.85
N ARG A 290 -25.70 -9.78 10.41
CA ARG A 290 -25.07 -10.15 11.68
C ARG A 290 -25.19 -9.02 12.70
N ALA A 291 -25.16 -9.38 13.98
CA ALA A 291 -25.22 -8.42 15.08
C ALA A 291 -23.86 -7.87 15.53
N PHE A 292 -22.79 -8.19 14.78
CA PHE A 292 -21.42 -7.78 15.07
C PHE A 292 -20.77 -7.14 13.84
N GLU A 293 -19.71 -6.39 14.07
CA GLU A 293 -18.85 -5.84 13.04
C GLU A 293 -17.64 -6.77 12.80
N THR A 294 -17.13 -6.82 11.58
CA THR A 294 -15.91 -7.53 11.22
C THR A 294 -14.82 -6.54 10.79
N LEU A 295 -13.57 -6.99 10.71
CA LEU A 295 -12.49 -6.14 10.21
C LEU A 295 -12.66 -5.90 8.71
N SER A 296 -12.30 -4.70 8.27
CA SER A 296 -12.40 -4.25 6.86
C SER A 296 -11.35 -4.90 5.95
N MET A 297 -11.31 -6.23 5.96
CA MET A 297 -10.36 -7.05 5.21
C MET A 297 -11.06 -8.30 4.66
N ASP A 298 -10.75 -8.66 3.44
CA ASP A 298 -11.32 -9.84 2.75
C ASP A 298 -11.19 -11.14 3.57
N TYR A 299 -10.01 -11.37 4.16
CA TYR A 299 -9.76 -12.51 5.03
C TYR A 299 -10.75 -12.59 6.21
N ASN A 300 -11.03 -11.47 6.87
CA ASN A 300 -11.93 -11.45 8.02
C ASN A 300 -13.39 -11.68 7.62
N PHE A 301 -13.80 -11.25 6.44
CA PHE A 301 -15.10 -11.65 5.88
C PHE A 301 -15.13 -13.15 5.61
N MET A 302 -14.10 -13.70 4.96
CA MET A 302 -14.00 -15.13 4.67
C MET A 302 -14.09 -15.97 5.96
N VAL A 303 -13.32 -15.62 6.99
CA VAL A 303 -13.34 -16.33 8.29
C VAL A 303 -14.75 -16.36 8.89
N ASN A 304 -15.46 -15.23 8.88
CA ASN A 304 -16.82 -15.13 9.44
C ASN A 304 -17.91 -15.76 8.56
N GLN A 305 -17.61 -16.09 7.32
CA GLN A 305 -18.56 -16.64 6.34
C GLN A 305 -18.35 -18.14 6.11
N SER A 306 -17.14 -18.54 5.75
CA SER A 306 -16.80 -19.93 5.42
C SER A 306 -15.96 -20.65 6.48
N GLY A 307 -15.66 -20.00 7.63
CA GLY A 307 -14.85 -20.58 8.70
C GLY A 307 -13.42 -20.93 8.25
N THR A 308 -12.75 -20.01 7.55
CA THR A 308 -11.42 -20.19 6.95
C THR A 308 -11.36 -21.05 5.67
N ALA A 309 -12.48 -21.65 5.22
CA ALA A 309 -12.47 -22.41 3.99
C ALA A 309 -12.29 -21.48 2.77
N THR A 310 -11.18 -21.65 2.06
CA THR A 310 -10.87 -20.90 0.82
C THR A 310 -11.66 -21.41 -0.39
N GLN A 311 -12.19 -22.63 -0.29
CA GLN A 311 -13.03 -23.29 -1.27
C GLN A 311 -14.33 -23.78 -0.58
N GLY A 312 -15.08 -22.85 0.00
CA GLY A 312 -16.34 -23.13 0.66
C GLY A 312 -17.48 -23.44 -0.32
N ASP A 313 -18.71 -23.60 0.21
CA ASP A 313 -19.90 -23.93 -0.58
C ASP A 313 -20.12 -22.93 -1.74
N PRO A 314 -20.04 -23.37 -3.01
CA PRO A 314 -20.23 -22.49 -4.16
C PRO A 314 -21.61 -21.82 -4.21
N SER A 315 -22.64 -22.40 -3.61
CA SER A 315 -23.98 -21.83 -3.55
C SER A 315 -24.04 -20.56 -2.67
N GLN A 316 -23.04 -20.36 -1.80
CA GLN A 316 -22.94 -19.22 -0.90
C GLN A 316 -22.04 -18.09 -1.43
N HIS A 317 -21.24 -18.34 -2.47
CA HIS A 317 -20.23 -17.38 -2.94
C HIS A 317 -20.82 -16.01 -3.28
N GLU A 318 -21.95 -15.98 -3.99
CA GLU A 318 -22.62 -14.72 -4.34
C GLU A 318 -23.13 -14.00 -3.10
N TYR A 319 -23.74 -14.72 -2.15
CA TYR A 319 -24.20 -14.14 -0.89
C TYR A 319 -23.04 -13.55 -0.07
N TRP A 320 -21.92 -14.25 0.04
CA TRP A 320 -20.73 -13.80 0.76
C TRP A 320 -20.12 -12.54 0.13
N GLY A 321 -19.98 -12.51 -1.19
CA GLY A 321 -19.49 -11.33 -1.89
C GLY A 321 -20.40 -10.12 -1.72
N ASN A 322 -21.71 -10.31 -1.86
CA ASN A 322 -22.69 -9.25 -1.63
C ASN A 322 -22.65 -8.73 -0.19
N GLN A 323 -22.54 -9.62 0.80
CA GLN A 323 -22.46 -9.26 2.22
C GLN A 323 -21.21 -8.42 2.51
N MET A 324 -20.04 -8.79 1.97
CA MET A 324 -18.82 -7.99 2.09
C MET A 324 -18.98 -6.63 1.44
N ARG A 325 -19.38 -6.59 0.17
CA ARG A 325 -19.62 -5.32 -0.54
C ARG A 325 -20.55 -4.39 0.23
N ASP A 326 -21.69 -4.92 0.66
CA ASP A 326 -22.73 -4.11 1.33
C ASP A 326 -22.26 -3.64 2.71
N GLY A 327 -21.46 -4.44 3.43
CA GLY A 327 -20.82 -4.04 4.68
C GLY A 327 -19.84 -2.88 4.48
N LEU A 328 -18.99 -2.97 3.47
CA LEU A 328 -18.04 -1.90 3.12
C LEU A 328 -18.77 -0.63 2.66
N LEU A 329 -19.86 -0.76 1.90
CA LEU A 329 -20.68 0.39 1.49
C LEU A 329 -21.40 1.04 2.66
N GLN A 330 -21.92 0.27 3.63
CA GLN A 330 -22.50 0.81 4.85
C GLN A 330 -21.46 1.55 5.69
N ALA A 331 -20.25 1.00 5.82
CA ALA A 331 -19.14 1.67 6.49
C ALA A 331 -18.75 2.96 5.77
N PHE A 332 -18.71 2.95 4.43
CA PHE A 332 -18.49 4.15 3.64
C PHE A 332 -19.56 5.21 3.89
N ASP A 333 -20.84 4.85 3.79
CA ASP A 333 -21.95 5.80 3.97
C ASP A 333 -21.98 6.36 5.39
N ARG A 334 -21.62 5.56 6.40
CA ARG A 334 -21.46 5.98 7.80
C ARG A 334 -20.44 7.12 7.95
N SER A 335 -19.26 6.98 7.35
CA SER A 335 -18.24 8.04 7.38
C SER A 335 -18.59 9.21 6.46
N TYR A 336 -19.04 8.93 5.24
CA TYR A 336 -19.34 9.94 4.22
C TYR A 336 -20.43 10.92 4.66
N ASN A 337 -21.45 10.44 5.37
CA ASN A 337 -22.52 11.27 5.91
C ASN A 337 -22.22 11.78 7.34
N GLY A 338 -21.24 11.19 8.01
CA GLY A 338 -20.88 11.48 9.39
C GLY A 338 -19.56 12.27 9.52
N ASN A 339 -18.59 11.64 10.18
CA ASN A 339 -17.33 12.25 10.60
C ASN A 339 -16.29 12.45 9.48
N ARG A 340 -16.53 11.95 8.28
CA ARG A 340 -15.56 11.98 7.16
C ARG A 340 -14.21 11.32 7.47
N ALA A 341 -14.13 10.50 8.51
CA ALA A 341 -12.91 9.75 8.79
C ALA A 341 -12.57 8.83 7.60
N PRO A 342 -11.29 8.65 7.27
CA PRO A 342 -10.87 7.75 6.21
C PRO A 342 -11.44 6.34 6.40
N LEU A 343 -11.91 5.70 5.32
CA LEU A 343 -12.22 4.27 5.30
C LEU A 343 -10.99 3.52 4.79
N ILE A 344 -10.50 2.56 5.57
CA ILE A 344 -9.32 1.76 5.28
C ILE A 344 -9.77 0.34 4.98
N ILE A 345 -9.35 -0.21 3.83
CA ILE A 345 -9.74 -1.54 3.37
C ILE A 345 -8.47 -2.31 3.01
N GLY A 346 -8.27 -3.47 3.64
CA GLY A 346 -7.20 -4.42 3.36
C GLY A 346 -7.68 -5.58 2.51
N ASN A 347 -6.81 -6.11 1.67
CA ASN A 347 -7.11 -7.22 0.78
C ASN A 347 -5.86 -8.06 0.52
N HIS A 348 -6.07 -9.26 0.00
CA HIS A 348 -5.05 -10.14 -0.56
C HIS A 348 -5.35 -10.39 -2.04
N PHE A 349 -4.32 -10.73 -2.83
CA PHE A 349 -4.52 -11.15 -4.22
C PHE A 349 -4.91 -12.63 -4.26
N GLU A 350 -6.12 -12.94 -3.79
CA GLU A 350 -6.59 -14.30 -3.60
C GLU A 350 -7.98 -14.53 -4.21
N SER A 351 -8.14 -15.64 -4.92
CA SER A 351 -9.41 -16.03 -5.52
C SER A 351 -10.29 -16.88 -4.59
N TRP A 352 -10.19 -16.66 -3.29
CA TRP A 352 -10.97 -17.40 -2.29
C TRP A 352 -12.46 -17.41 -2.62
N ASN A 353 -13.09 -18.56 -2.40
CA ASN A 353 -14.52 -18.78 -2.63
C ASN A 353 -14.96 -18.29 -4.02
N GLY A 354 -14.21 -18.72 -5.05
CA GLY A 354 -14.49 -18.37 -6.44
C GLY A 354 -14.26 -16.89 -6.79
N GLY A 355 -13.35 -16.22 -6.09
CA GLY A 355 -12.99 -14.81 -6.32
C GLY A 355 -14.10 -13.83 -5.91
N THR A 356 -15.04 -14.26 -5.04
CA THR A 356 -16.19 -13.43 -4.71
C THR A 356 -15.81 -12.16 -3.95
N TYR A 357 -14.74 -12.21 -3.13
CA TYR A 357 -14.23 -11.04 -2.40
C TYR A 357 -13.59 -10.02 -3.34
N MET A 358 -12.84 -10.47 -4.31
CA MET A 358 -12.22 -9.58 -5.31
C MET A 358 -13.29 -8.87 -6.15
N ARG A 359 -14.37 -9.57 -6.53
CA ARG A 359 -15.52 -8.92 -7.18
C ARG A 359 -16.18 -7.88 -6.28
N ALA A 360 -16.38 -8.20 -4.99
CA ALA A 360 -16.96 -7.27 -4.02
C ALA A 360 -16.11 -5.98 -3.86
N ILE A 361 -14.79 -6.12 -3.86
CA ILE A 361 -13.85 -4.99 -3.81
C ILE A 361 -13.93 -4.15 -5.09
N GLU A 362 -13.91 -4.77 -6.28
CA GLU A 362 -14.02 -4.02 -7.54
C GLU A 362 -15.34 -3.24 -7.61
N GLU A 363 -16.46 -3.85 -7.23
CA GLU A 363 -17.76 -3.17 -7.15
C GLU A 363 -17.77 -2.02 -6.13
N THR A 364 -17.10 -2.22 -4.98
CA THR A 364 -16.96 -1.15 -3.98
C THR A 364 -16.16 0.01 -4.53
N ILE A 365 -15.00 -0.23 -5.15
CA ILE A 365 -14.18 0.80 -5.81
C ILE A 365 -15.01 1.58 -6.83
N ALA A 366 -15.71 0.87 -7.70
CA ALA A 366 -16.54 1.47 -8.74
C ALA A 366 -17.61 2.41 -8.18
N LYS A 367 -18.21 2.04 -7.03
CA LYS A 367 -19.29 2.81 -6.39
C LYS A 367 -18.77 4.00 -5.59
N VAL A 368 -17.66 3.84 -4.85
CA VAL A 368 -17.21 4.87 -3.91
C VAL A 368 -16.26 5.89 -4.54
N CYS A 369 -15.33 5.44 -5.41
CA CYS A 369 -14.32 6.35 -5.97
C CYS A 369 -14.88 7.33 -7.02
N THR A 370 -16.11 7.12 -7.48
CA THR A 370 -16.81 8.01 -8.42
C THR A 370 -17.73 9.03 -7.73
N LYS A 371 -17.90 8.95 -6.40
CA LYS A 371 -18.76 9.88 -5.67
C LYS A 371 -18.10 11.24 -5.48
N GLU A 372 -18.91 12.31 -5.50
CA GLU A 372 -18.45 13.67 -5.24
C GLU A 372 -17.79 13.81 -3.87
N GLY A 373 -16.68 14.56 -3.82
CA GLY A 373 -15.94 14.80 -2.57
C GLY A 373 -15.27 13.54 -1.98
N VAL A 374 -15.14 12.46 -2.76
CA VAL A 374 -14.39 11.26 -2.41
C VAL A 374 -13.00 11.30 -3.05
N ARG A 375 -12.01 10.82 -2.31
CA ARG A 375 -10.63 10.65 -2.77
C ARG A 375 -10.17 9.23 -2.42
N CYS A 376 -10.05 8.38 -3.43
CA CYS A 376 -9.42 7.07 -3.30
C CYS A 376 -7.91 7.26 -3.45
N VAL A 377 -7.19 7.14 -2.35
CA VAL A 377 -5.77 7.49 -2.23
C VAL A 377 -4.95 6.37 -1.61
N SER A 378 -3.62 6.41 -1.80
CA SER A 378 -2.71 5.53 -1.05
C SER A 378 -2.53 6.02 0.40
N PHE A 379 -1.96 5.16 1.26
CA PHE A 379 -1.61 5.55 2.63
C PHE A 379 -0.63 6.73 2.67
N ARG A 380 0.38 6.73 1.79
CA ARG A 380 1.32 7.86 1.66
C ARG A 380 0.59 9.17 1.38
N GLN A 381 -0.34 9.16 0.41
CA GLN A 381 -1.09 10.36 0.03
C GLN A 381 -2.03 10.82 1.14
N LEU A 382 -2.62 9.87 1.90
CA LEU A 382 -3.37 10.21 3.11
C LEU A 382 -2.46 10.82 4.18
N ALA A 383 -1.28 10.24 4.42
CA ALA A 383 -0.29 10.78 5.36
C ALA A 383 0.22 12.16 4.93
N ASP A 384 0.45 12.38 3.63
CA ASP A 384 0.82 13.69 3.06
C ASP A 384 -0.27 14.73 3.34
N TRP A 385 -1.53 14.36 3.13
CA TRP A 385 -2.65 15.23 3.42
C TRP A 385 -2.76 15.55 4.90
N LEU A 386 -2.65 14.55 5.77
CA LEU A 386 -2.70 14.73 7.23
C LEU A 386 -1.56 15.64 7.73
N ASP A 387 -0.34 15.46 7.24
CA ASP A 387 0.83 16.28 7.61
C ASP A 387 0.69 17.74 7.12
N ALA A 388 -0.07 17.97 6.07
CA ALA A 388 -0.29 19.33 5.52
C ALA A 388 -1.35 20.12 6.27
N GLN A 389 -2.23 19.49 7.05
CA GLN A 389 -3.34 20.17 7.71
C GLN A 389 -2.89 20.98 8.93
N ASP A 390 -3.68 22.00 9.28
CA ASP A 390 -3.50 22.72 10.53
C ASP A 390 -3.70 21.78 11.73
N PRO A 391 -2.78 21.74 12.71
CA PRO A 391 -2.90 20.84 13.86
C PRO A 391 -4.18 21.04 14.69
N LYS A 392 -4.73 22.26 14.75
CA LYS A 392 -5.98 22.52 15.45
C LYS A 392 -7.17 21.94 14.71
N THR A 393 -7.12 21.97 13.37
CA THR A 393 -8.13 21.32 12.52
C THR A 393 -8.11 19.80 12.73
N LEU A 394 -6.93 19.18 12.70
CA LEU A 394 -6.80 17.75 12.99
C LEU A 394 -7.26 17.40 14.41
N ALA A 395 -6.89 18.19 15.40
CA ALA A 395 -7.33 17.99 16.78
C ALA A 395 -8.86 18.01 16.91
N LYS A 396 -9.55 18.88 16.17
CA LYS A 396 -11.02 18.87 16.12
C LYS A 396 -11.55 17.61 15.43
N LEU A 397 -11.01 17.26 14.26
CA LEU A 397 -11.45 16.06 13.52
C LEU A 397 -11.36 14.80 14.38
N THR A 398 -10.29 14.64 15.17
CA THR A 398 -10.07 13.48 16.04
C THR A 398 -10.99 13.41 17.26
N THR A 399 -11.85 14.40 17.52
CA THR A 399 -12.87 14.34 18.57
C THR A 399 -14.20 13.74 18.09
N LEU A 400 -14.38 13.60 16.76
CA LEU A 400 -15.60 13.03 16.20
C LEU A 400 -15.58 11.51 16.32
N GLY A 401 -16.62 10.95 16.93
CA GLY A 401 -16.85 9.52 17.02
C GLY A 401 -17.22 8.88 15.68
N VAL A 402 -17.35 7.55 15.68
CA VAL A 402 -17.75 6.79 14.49
C VAL A 402 -19.09 7.28 13.94
N GLY A 403 -19.10 7.72 12.69
CA GLY A 403 -20.31 8.22 12.03
C GLY A 403 -20.88 9.52 12.61
N GLU A 404 -20.20 10.19 13.54
CA GLU A 404 -20.68 11.41 14.19
C GLU A 404 -20.46 12.64 13.29
N ALA A 405 -21.53 13.18 12.74
CA ALA A 405 -21.49 14.46 12.03
C ALA A 405 -21.38 15.64 13.02
N PRO A 406 -20.65 16.72 12.69
CA PRO A 406 -20.63 17.92 13.51
C PRO A 406 -22.04 18.50 13.70
N LYS A 407 -22.50 18.64 14.94
CA LYS A 407 -23.87 19.13 15.29
C LYS A 407 -24.15 20.53 14.73
N THR A 408 -23.14 21.37 14.62
CA THR A 408 -23.26 22.75 14.11
C THR A 408 -22.94 22.88 12.62
N GLY A 409 -22.76 21.74 11.93
CA GLY A 409 -22.28 21.71 10.56
C GLY A 409 -20.77 21.99 10.42
N TRP A 410 -20.18 21.59 9.32
CA TRP A 410 -18.74 21.64 9.10
C TRP A 410 -18.15 23.05 9.15
N SER A 411 -18.87 24.03 8.56
CA SER A 411 -18.41 25.41 8.52
C SER A 411 -18.24 26.01 9.91
N SER A 412 -19.19 25.80 10.80
CA SER A 412 -19.09 26.28 12.19
C SER A 412 -18.10 25.45 13.01
N TYR A 413 -18.06 24.14 12.77
CA TYR A 413 -17.23 23.22 13.55
C TYR A 413 -15.73 23.43 13.32
N LEU A 414 -15.31 23.54 12.07
CA LEU A 414 -13.89 23.80 11.73
C LEU A 414 -13.52 25.28 11.81
N GLY A 415 -14.51 26.16 11.99
CA GLY A 415 -14.32 27.59 12.17
C GLY A 415 -14.13 28.32 10.85
N THR A 416 -14.81 29.47 10.73
CA THR A 416 -14.40 30.49 9.77
C THR A 416 -13.18 31.20 10.36
N GLN A 417 -12.06 31.31 9.63
CA GLN A 417 -11.13 32.39 9.98
C GLN A 417 -11.94 33.67 9.87
N GLN A 418 -12.15 34.37 10.99
CA GLN A 418 -12.47 35.78 10.88
C GLN A 418 -11.41 36.37 9.96
N ALA A 419 -11.82 36.79 8.77
CA ALA A 419 -10.97 37.60 7.93
C ALA A 419 -10.41 38.67 8.85
N ALA A 420 -9.08 38.71 8.99
CA ALA A 420 -8.43 39.75 9.80
C ALA A 420 -9.09 41.06 9.43
N ALA A 421 -9.80 41.66 10.37
CA ALA A 421 -10.53 42.88 10.13
C ALA A 421 -9.50 43.87 9.55
N LYS A 422 -9.69 44.21 8.29
CA LYS A 422 -8.93 45.28 7.63
C LYS A 422 -9.03 46.45 8.58
N PRO A 423 -7.93 47.00 9.11
CA PRO A 423 -8.02 48.13 10.02
C PRO A 423 -8.82 49.22 9.34
N ALA A 424 -9.91 49.64 9.99
CA ALA A 424 -10.77 50.70 9.51
C ALA A 424 -9.87 51.90 9.28
N GLY A 425 -9.74 52.32 8.05
CA GLY A 425 -9.02 53.49 7.65
C GLY A 425 -9.63 54.71 8.36
N LYS A 426 -8.98 55.27 9.34
CA LYS A 426 -9.23 56.64 9.78
C LYS A 426 -8.72 57.56 8.71
N GLY A 427 -9.65 58.38 8.26
CA GLY A 427 -9.48 59.37 7.19
C GLY A 427 -8.39 60.36 7.48
N THR A 428 -7.84 60.79 6.41
CA THR A 428 -7.14 61.99 6.05
C THR A 428 -7.10 63.11 7.10
N ASP A 429 -5.90 63.60 7.43
CA ASP A 429 -5.56 65.01 7.13
C ASP A 429 -4.08 65.30 7.38
N LYS A 430 -3.51 65.95 6.33
CA LYS A 430 -2.39 66.89 6.32
C LYS A 430 -0.99 66.46 6.78
N ALA A 431 -0.12 66.42 5.80
CA ALA A 431 1.30 66.74 5.98
C ALA A 431 1.50 68.23 6.39
N PRO A 432 2.56 68.55 7.13
CA PRO A 432 3.61 69.32 6.52
C PRO A 432 5.05 68.84 6.81
N ALA A 433 5.88 69.28 5.92
CA ALA A 433 7.28 69.28 5.62
C ALA A 433 8.32 69.12 6.74
N GLU A 434 9.40 68.42 6.35
CA GLU A 434 10.82 68.63 6.53
C GLU A 434 11.34 69.08 7.91
N ASP A 435 12.19 68.29 8.55
CA ASP A 435 13.54 68.75 8.88
C ASP A 435 14.54 67.59 9.06
N ALA A 436 15.75 67.84 8.55
CA ALA A 436 16.87 66.92 8.56
C ALA A 436 17.66 67.08 9.88
N GLY A 437 18.14 65.95 10.44
CA GLY A 437 19.12 66.08 11.48
C GLY A 437 19.56 64.87 12.26
N LYS A 438 20.70 64.29 11.85
CA LYS A 438 21.76 63.68 12.67
C LYS A 438 21.47 62.39 13.47
N ALA A 439 22.21 61.38 13.09
CA ALA A 439 22.68 60.31 13.98
C ALA A 439 23.63 60.89 15.06
N PRO A 440 23.71 60.24 16.21
CA PRO A 440 25.03 59.73 16.60
C PRO A 440 25.01 58.29 17.17
N ASP A 441 26.21 57.73 16.98
CA ASP A 441 26.78 56.49 17.54
C ASP A 441 26.62 56.35 19.07
N GLN A 442 26.56 55.07 19.49
CA GLN A 442 27.50 54.35 20.34
C GLN A 442 26.83 53.28 21.17
N ALA A 443 27.37 52.09 21.02
CA ALA A 443 27.20 51.01 21.98
C ALA A 443 28.01 51.29 23.25
N PRO A 444 27.67 50.69 24.37
CA PRO A 444 28.67 49.95 25.14
C PRO A 444 28.21 48.54 25.54
N GLY A 445 29.22 47.70 25.58
CA GLY A 445 29.16 46.32 25.97
C GLY A 445 29.36 46.08 27.48
N GLY A 446 29.31 44.79 27.82
CA GLY A 446 29.70 44.18 29.10
C GLY A 446 28.48 43.84 29.96
N ASP A 447 28.27 42.68 30.49
CA ASP A 447 29.16 41.86 31.29
C ASP A 447 28.56 40.48 31.56
N ALA A 448 29.39 39.49 31.74
CA ALA A 448 29.09 38.12 32.09
C ALA A 448 28.73 37.97 33.59
N GLY A 449 27.78 37.11 33.91
CA GLY A 449 27.47 36.83 35.32
C GLY A 449 26.60 35.61 35.56
N LYS A 450 27.28 34.45 35.76
CA LYS A 450 27.01 33.34 36.72
C LYS A 450 25.61 32.78 36.88
N ALA A 451 25.56 31.48 36.64
CA ALA A 451 24.59 30.51 37.18
C ALA A 451 24.65 30.47 38.72
N PRO A 452 23.56 30.06 39.38
CA PRO A 452 23.70 29.28 40.59
C PRO A 452 23.04 27.92 40.47
N ASP A 453 23.81 26.91 40.91
CA ASP A 453 23.37 25.62 41.39
C ASP A 453 22.37 25.74 42.54
N GLN A 454 21.40 24.86 42.60
CA GLN A 454 21.06 23.97 43.70
C GLN A 454 19.65 23.40 43.57
N ALA A 455 19.60 22.09 43.51
CA ALA A 455 18.41 21.29 43.82
C ALA A 455 18.19 21.26 45.34
N PRO A 456 16.97 21.06 45.82
CA PRO A 456 16.75 20.23 47.01
C PRO A 456 15.87 19.01 46.69
N GLY A 457 16.32 17.90 47.23
CA GLY A 457 15.58 16.65 47.26
C GLY A 457 14.58 16.59 48.43
N GLY A 458 13.75 15.59 48.39
CA GLY A 458 12.80 15.13 49.42
C GLY A 458 11.43 14.92 48.80
N ASP A 459 10.69 13.92 48.92
CA ASP A 459 10.59 12.81 49.89
C ASP A 459 9.56 11.80 49.33
N ALA A 460 9.73 10.56 49.60
CA ALA A 460 8.86 9.46 49.23
C ALA A 460 7.52 9.53 49.99
N GLY A 461 6.41 9.52 49.26
CA GLY A 461 5.04 9.46 49.82
C GLY A 461 4.21 8.37 49.13
N LYS A 462 3.95 7.35 49.89
CA LYS A 462 3.11 6.15 49.73
C LYS A 462 1.88 6.32 48.85
N ALA A 463 1.63 5.29 48.04
CA ALA A 463 0.36 4.97 47.42
C ALA A 463 -0.73 4.69 48.47
N PRO A 464 -2.00 4.97 48.17
CA PRO A 464 -3.10 4.27 48.81
C PRO A 464 -3.72 3.25 47.83
N ASP A 465 -3.81 2.03 48.30
CA ASP A 465 -4.74 0.99 47.85
C ASP A 465 -6.17 1.50 47.93
N GLN A 466 -6.95 1.29 46.91
CA GLN A 466 -8.28 0.66 46.91
C GLN A 466 -8.98 0.90 45.57
N ALA A 467 -9.21 -0.21 44.86
CA ALA A 467 -10.17 -0.29 43.76
C ALA A 467 -11.58 -0.44 44.32
N PRO A 468 -12.61 0.00 43.63
CA PRO A 468 -13.91 -0.63 43.74
C PRO A 468 -14.19 -1.52 42.52
N ASP A 469 -14.64 -2.72 42.82
CA ASP A 469 -15.22 -3.68 41.89
C ASP A 469 -16.36 -3.07 41.09
N GLY A 470 -16.32 -3.21 39.78
CA GLY A 470 -17.37 -2.87 38.86
C GLY A 470 -17.36 -3.83 37.68
N ASP A 471 -18.15 -4.87 37.82
CA ASP A 471 -18.48 -5.90 36.85
C ASP A 471 -19.02 -5.27 35.55
N ALA A 472 -18.35 -5.45 34.43
CA ALA A 472 -18.95 -5.35 33.08
C ALA A 472 -18.03 -5.93 32.00
N GLY A 473 -18.42 -7.06 31.46
CA GLY A 473 -18.14 -7.36 30.05
C GLY A 473 -16.95 -8.27 29.78
N LYS A 474 -17.10 -9.54 30.06
CA LYS A 474 -16.43 -10.61 29.31
C LYS A 474 -16.80 -10.50 27.85
N ALA A 475 -15.96 -9.85 27.07
CA ALA A 475 -15.92 -10.03 25.61
C ALA A 475 -14.92 -11.15 25.32
N LEU A 476 -15.44 -12.18 24.80
CA LEU A 476 -14.93 -13.38 24.20
C LEU A 476 -13.51 -13.24 23.60
N ASN A 477 -12.51 -13.66 24.37
CA ASN A 477 -11.32 -14.24 23.80
C ASN A 477 -11.72 -15.65 23.35
N GLY A 478 -12.13 -15.77 22.11
CA GLY A 478 -12.19 -17.05 21.43
C GLY A 478 -10.76 -17.51 21.24
N ASP A 479 -10.45 -18.58 21.92
CA ASP A 479 -9.30 -19.42 21.72
C ASP A 479 -9.11 -19.65 20.21
N ALA A 480 -8.10 -19.01 19.62
CA ALA A 480 -7.67 -19.31 18.27
C ALA A 480 -6.85 -20.61 18.36
N GLY A 481 -7.60 -21.70 18.35
CA GLY A 481 -6.99 -23.02 18.18
C GLY A 481 -6.20 -23.03 16.87
N ASP A 482 -5.01 -23.58 16.95
CA ASP A 482 -4.09 -23.91 15.86
C ASP A 482 -4.81 -24.20 14.54
N ALA A 483 -4.82 -23.24 13.64
CA ALA A 483 -5.00 -23.51 12.23
C ALA A 483 -3.60 -23.50 11.60
N PRO A 484 -3.15 -24.63 11.02
CA PRO A 484 -1.92 -24.65 10.26
C PRO A 484 -2.09 -23.66 9.10
N GLY A 485 -1.25 -22.63 9.10
CA GLY A 485 -1.13 -21.70 8.01
C GLY A 485 -0.73 -22.43 6.72
N GLN A 486 -1.68 -22.68 5.87
CA GLN A 486 -1.45 -23.01 4.48
C GLN A 486 -2.03 -21.86 3.66
N SER A 487 -1.18 -20.90 3.37
CA SER A 487 -1.34 -20.15 2.13
C SER A 487 -0.95 -21.10 1.00
N PRO A 488 -1.81 -21.37 0.04
CA PRO A 488 -1.39 -22.13 -1.14
C PRO A 488 -0.50 -21.19 -1.98
N GLY A 489 0.81 -21.30 -1.79
CA GLY A 489 1.74 -20.93 -2.84
C GLY A 489 1.38 -21.78 -4.06
N GLY A 490 1.21 -21.16 -5.23
CA GLY A 490 1.01 -21.84 -6.50
C GLY A 490 2.19 -22.76 -6.81
N GLY A 491 2.15 -23.98 -6.30
CA GLY A 491 3.00 -25.07 -6.70
C GLY A 491 2.28 -25.88 -7.75
N VAL A 492 2.86 -25.98 -8.92
CA VAL A 492 2.51 -26.92 -9.99
C VAL A 492 2.44 -28.34 -9.39
N PRO A 493 1.42 -29.17 -9.66
CA PRO A 493 1.40 -30.54 -9.16
C PRO A 493 2.52 -31.33 -9.82
N ASP A 494 3.50 -31.72 -9.04
CA ASP A 494 4.51 -32.69 -9.42
C ASP A 494 3.88 -34.06 -9.64
N GLN A 495 4.40 -34.72 -10.63
CA GLN A 495 4.02 -35.98 -11.24
C GLN A 495 3.87 -37.10 -10.22
N ALA A 496 2.91 -37.98 -10.49
CA ALA A 496 2.73 -39.26 -9.82
C ALA A 496 4.03 -40.09 -9.84
N PRO A 497 4.34 -40.83 -8.77
CA PRO A 497 5.51 -41.73 -8.77
C PRO A 497 5.26 -42.89 -9.74
N ASP A 498 6.24 -43.12 -10.61
CA ASP A 498 6.38 -44.29 -11.46
C ASP A 498 6.27 -45.57 -10.61
N GLN A 499 5.38 -46.42 -11.00
CA GLN A 499 5.34 -47.80 -10.52
C GLN A 499 6.51 -48.54 -11.17
N ASP A 500 7.54 -48.83 -10.37
CA ASP A 500 8.63 -49.71 -10.71
C ASP A 500 8.06 -51.15 -10.77
N GLN A 501 7.92 -51.70 -11.99
CA GLN A 501 7.64 -53.09 -12.23
C GLN A 501 8.93 -53.89 -12.08
N GLY A 502 9.11 -54.46 -10.88
CA GLY A 502 10.14 -55.44 -10.63
C GLY A 502 9.88 -56.72 -11.43
N ASP A 503 10.79 -57.00 -12.29
CA ASP A 503 10.92 -58.17 -13.13
C ASP A 503 11.04 -59.46 -12.30
N ALA A 504 10.17 -60.43 -12.60
CA ALA A 504 10.17 -61.76 -11.99
C ALA A 504 11.05 -62.70 -12.81
N GLY A 505 12.20 -63.04 -12.26
CA GLY A 505 13.07 -64.12 -12.77
C GLY A 505 12.70 -65.46 -12.17
N SER A 506 12.21 -66.29 -13.04
CA SER A 506 12.10 -67.76 -13.11
C SER A 506 12.98 -68.64 -12.20
N ASP A 507 12.31 -69.58 -11.54
CA ASP A 507 12.44 -71.05 -11.51
C ASP A 507 13.82 -71.77 -11.38
N PRO A 508 13.88 -73.08 -11.08
CA PRO A 508 12.86 -74.07 -10.81
C PRO A 508 13.15 -75.17 -9.75
N ALA A 509 12.14 -75.99 -9.54
CA ALA A 509 12.14 -77.45 -9.34
C ALA A 509 12.51 -78.09 -8.01
N GLY A 510 11.65 -78.96 -7.58
CA GLY A 510 12.02 -80.23 -6.95
C GLY A 510 11.26 -80.59 -5.66
N GLY A 511 10.25 -81.36 -5.77
CA GLY A 511 10.19 -82.74 -5.45
C GLY A 511 9.52 -83.17 -4.13
N THR A 512 8.40 -83.81 -4.28
CA THR A 512 7.91 -84.94 -3.47
C THR A 512 7.75 -84.85 -1.97
N GLY A 513 6.54 -85.13 -1.55
CA GLY A 513 6.15 -85.58 -0.24
C GLY A 513 4.66 -85.36 0.00
#